data_ad0751a642f15ac136e70ebf8b9c6f29
#
_entry.id   ad0751a642f15ac136e70ebf8b9c6f29
#
_cell.length_a   1.000
_cell.length_b   1.000
_cell.length_c   1.000
_cell.angle_alpha   90.00
_cell.angle_beta   90.00
_cell.angle_gamma   90.00
#
_symmetry.space_group_name_H-M   'P 1'
#
loop_
_entity.id
_entity.type
_entity.pdbx_description
1 polymer ?
#
loop_
_entity_poly.entity_id
_entity_poly.type
_entity_poly.pdbx_seq_one_letter_code
_entity_poly.pdbx_strand_id
1 'polypeptide(L)'
;GVVHAPVAGITYTGVAAHAGHAASAWRFDAEGGAHPIHTRPPENGVVRVMVSRSHSNEATQAFIEKLRQEYGAVETIARGSAIKSCLVADGTAHFYPRLGPTMWWDTAAAQAVLMAAGGEMVVTGESGGALRYDRDVLSNPSFVALFTPAATFPS
;
A
#
# COMPACT_ATOMS: atom_id res chain seq x y z
N GLY A 1 -5.14 -6.78 -10.46
CA GLY A 1 -5.94 -6.65 -9.22
C GLY A 1 -7.06 -5.64 -9.39
N VAL A 2 -8.17 -5.88 -8.71
CA VAL A 2 -9.30 -4.94 -8.63
C VAL A 2 -9.75 -4.83 -7.18
N VAL A 3 -9.92 -3.61 -6.69
CA VAL A 3 -10.43 -3.31 -5.34
C VAL A 3 -11.56 -2.30 -5.46
N HIS A 4 -12.77 -2.65 -5.01
CA HIS A 4 -13.93 -1.78 -5.05
C HIS A 4 -14.35 -1.36 -3.63
N ALA A 5 -14.63 -0.08 -3.45
CA ALA A 5 -15.16 0.51 -2.22
C ALA A 5 -16.61 0.99 -2.46
N PRO A 6 -17.63 0.13 -2.23
CA PRO A 6 -18.98 0.39 -2.71
C PRO A 6 -19.62 1.63 -2.08
N VAL A 7 -19.35 1.92 -0.81
CA VAL A 7 -19.90 3.10 -0.12
C VAL A 7 -19.32 4.40 -0.69
N ALA A 8 -18.08 4.39 -1.17
CA ALA A 8 -17.44 5.56 -1.78
C ALA A 8 -17.63 5.62 -3.30
N GLY A 9 -18.17 4.57 -3.93
CA GLY A 9 -18.27 4.44 -5.39
C GLY A 9 -16.93 4.41 -6.10
N ILE A 10 -15.84 4.04 -5.42
CA ILE A 10 -14.48 4.09 -5.96
C ILE A 10 -14.00 2.69 -6.30
N THR A 11 -13.40 2.53 -7.49
CA THR A 11 -12.72 1.30 -7.89
C THR A 11 -11.25 1.58 -8.21
N TYR A 12 -10.36 0.74 -7.70
CA TYR A 12 -8.95 0.72 -8.06
C TYR A 12 -8.65 -0.50 -8.90
N THR A 13 -7.87 -0.33 -9.97
CA THR A 13 -7.37 -1.43 -10.79
C THR A 13 -5.86 -1.32 -10.95
N GLY A 14 -5.20 -2.47 -11.07
CA GLY A 14 -3.77 -2.52 -11.34
C GLY A 14 -3.41 -3.74 -12.19
N VAL A 15 -2.62 -3.51 -13.23
CA VAL A 15 -2.11 -4.53 -14.13
C VAL A 15 -0.58 -4.47 -14.12
N ALA A 16 0.06 -5.59 -13.76
CA ALA A 16 1.52 -5.69 -13.79
C ALA A 16 2.06 -5.63 -15.23
N ALA A 17 3.29 -5.19 -15.40
CA ALA A 17 3.98 -5.24 -16.69
C ALA A 17 4.05 -6.69 -17.21
N HIS A 18 3.70 -6.91 -18.47
CA HIS A 18 3.77 -8.22 -19.12
C HIS A 18 3.85 -8.09 -20.65
N ALA A 19 4.55 -9.02 -21.29
CA ALA A 19 4.56 -9.19 -22.76
C ALA A 19 4.67 -7.87 -23.57
N GLY A 20 5.54 -6.95 -23.16
CA GLY A 20 5.73 -5.66 -23.83
C GLY A 20 4.76 -4.54 -23.41
N HIS A 21 3.84 -4.80 -22.51
CA HIS A 21 2.96 -3.79 -21.93
C HIS A 21 3.51 -3.28 -20.60
N ALA A 22 3.57 -1.96 -20.44
CA ALA A 22 3.95 -1.33 -19.18
C ALA A 22 2.90 -1.60 -18.08
N ALA A 23 3.32 -1.59 -16.82
CA ALA A 23 2.40 -1.61 -15.69
C ALA A 23 1.47 -0.38 -15.74
N SER A 24 0.22 -0.56 -15.31
CA SER A 24 -0.75 0.53 -15.24
C SER A 24 -1.67 0.37 -14.04
N ALA A 25 -1.93 1.47 -13.35
CA ALA A 25 -2.86 1.52 -12.24
C ALA A 25 -3.83 2.69 -12.40
N TRP A 26 -5.11 2.45 -12.08
CA TRP A 26 -6.19 3.42 -12.28
C TRP A 26 -7.12 3.47 -11.07
N ARG A 27 -7.65 4.66 -10.82
CA ARG A 27 -8.76 4.91 -9.91
C ARG A 27 -9.96 5.41 -10.71
N PHE A 28 -11.11 4.78 -10.54
CA PHE A 28 -12.38 5.18 -11.09
C PHE A 28 -13.25 5.75 -9.97
N ASP A 29 -13.86 6.90 -10.20
CA ASP A 29 -14.81 7.52 -9.27
C ASP A 29 -16.26 7.07 -9.52
N ALA A 30 -17.18 7.52 -8.68
CA ALA A 30 -18.60 7.18 -8.76
C ALA A 30 -19.28 7.72 -10.03
N GLU A 31 -18.76 8.81 -10.59
CA GLU A 31 -19.25 9.48 -11.79
C GLU A 31 -18.68 8.86 -13.08
N GLY A 32 -17.84 7.85 -12.97
CA GLY A 32 -17.20 7.16 -14.09
C GLY A 32 -15.91 7.80 -14.59
N GLY A 33 -15.39 8.79 -13.88
CA GLY A 33 -14.07 9.37 -14.16
C GLY A 33 -12.96 8.34 -13.96
N ALA A 34 -12.00 8.28 -14.89
CA ALA A 34 -10.85 7.38 -14.85
C ALA A 34 -9.56 8.20 -14.68
N HIS A 35 -8.82 7.93 -13.61
CA HIS A 35 -7.62 8.66 -13.23
C HIS A 35 -6.44 7.69 -13.13
N PRO A 36 -5.34 7.88 -13.88
CA PRO A 36 -4.14 7.11 -13.67
C PRO A 36 -3.56 7.45 -12.30
N ILE A 37 -3.11 6.44 -11.58
CA ILE A 37 -2.53 6.59 -10.24
C ILE A 37 -1.10 6.08 -10.18
N HIS A 38 -0.31 6.68 -9.31
CA HIS A 38 1.04 6.27 -8.97
C HIS A 38 1.36 6.66 -7.53
N THR A 39 2.25 5.94 -6.91
CA THR A 39 2.76 6.29 -5.59
C THR A 39 3.52 7.61 -5.63
N ARG A 40 3.56 8.33 -4.50
CA ARG A 40 4.25 9.62 -4.38
C ARG A 40 5.17 9.62 -3.17
N PRO A 41 6.35 10.25 -3.27
CA PRO A 41 7.18 10.49 -2.11
C PRO A 41 6.54 11.52 -1.17
N PRO A 42 6.94 11.57 0.11
CA PRO A 42 6.54 12.63 1.03
C PRO A 42 6.93 14.01 0.49
N GLU A 43 5.98 14.93 0.54
CA GLU A 43 6.21 16.33 0.19
C GLU A 43 6.31 17.18 1.46
N ASN A 44 7.17 18.19 1.44
CA ASN A 44 7.38 19.14 2.55
C ASN A 44 7.75 18.48 3.90
N GLY A 45 8.39 17.31 3.87
CA GLY A 45 8.79 16.58 5.07
C GLY A 45 7.64 15.94 5.85
N VAL A 46 6.40 15.94 5.33
CA VAL A 46 5.24 15.33 5.99
C VAL A 46 4.98 13.93 5.46
N VAL A 47 5.09 12.93 6.32
CA VAL A 47 4.77 11.54 6.02
C VAL A 47 3.34 11.21 6.45
N ARG A 48 2.55 10.65 5.55
CA ARG A 48 1.19 10.16 5.83
C ARG A 48 1.18 8.65 5.95
N VAL A 49 0.69 8.16 7.09
CA VAL A 49 0.66 6.73 7.43
C VAL A 49 -0.78 6.25 7.58
N MET A 50 -1.15 5.22 6.82
CA MET A 50 -2.44 4.56 6.97
C MET A 50 -2.45 3.71 8.23
N VAL A 51 -3.45 3.90 9.08
CA VAL A 51 -3.64 3.08 10.29
C VAL A 51 -5.00 2.39 10.28
N SER A 52 -5.12 1.27 10.98
CA SER A 52 -6.40 0.59 11.18
C SER A 52 -7.24 1.33 12.22
N ARG A 53 -8.53 1.46 11.99
CA ARG A 53 -9.45 2.05 13.00
C ARG A 53 -9.57 1.21 14.27
N SER A 54 -9.39 -0.11 14.16
CA SER A 54 -9.69 -1.07 15.23
C SER A 54 -8.47 -1.82 15.77
N HIS A 55 -7.29 -1.67 15.14
CA HIS A 55 -6.13 -2.51 15.41
C HIS A 55 -4.85 -1.67 15.41
N SER A 56 -4.75 -0.72 16.31
CA SER A 56 -3.46 -0.08 16.63
C SER A 56 -2.79 -0.92 17.73
N ASN A 57 -1.59 -1.41 17.44
CA ASN A 57 -0.76 -2.14 18.41
C ASN A 57 0.57 -1.41 18.65
N GLU A 58 1.31 -1.83 19.66
CA GLU A 58 2.59 -1.24 20.04
C GLU A 58 3.59 -1.23 18.89
N ALA A 59 3.63 -2.30 18.08
CA ALA A 59 4.52 -2.39 16.92
C ALA A 59 4.20 -1.30 15.87
N THR A 60 2.92 -1.01 15.65
CA THR A 60 2.49 0.08 14.74
C THR A 60 2.91 1.45 15.30
N GLN A 61 2.78 1.67 16.61
CA GLN A 61 3.22 2.91 17.24
C GLN A 61 4.74 3.08 17.15
N ALA A 62 5.51 2.02 17.42
CA ALA A 62 6.96 2.03 17.27
C ALA A 62 7.40 2.31 15.81
N PHE A 63 6.69 1.78 14.82
CA PHE A 63 6.93 2.08 13.41
C PHE A 63 6.70 3.57 13.10
N ILE A 64 5.59 4.13 13.58
CA ILE A 64 5.27 5.56 13.39
C ILE A 64 6.35 6.44 14.05
N GLU A 65 6.81 6.06 15.23
CA GLU A 65 7.85 6.81 15.94
C GLU A 65 9.19 6.81 15.19
N LYS A 66 9.58 5.68 14.57
CA LYS A 66 10.76 5.64 13.69
C LYS A 66 10.61 6.59 12.50
N LEU A 67 9.42 6.63 11.89
CA LEU A 67 9.16 7.57 10.78
C LEU A 67 9.25 9.04 11.23
N ARG A 68 8.80 9.36 12.47
CA ARG A 68 8.97 10.72 13.02
C ARG A 68 10.43 11.11 13.19
N GLN A 69 11.25 10.16 13.64
CA GLN A 69 12.69 10.40 13.80
C GLN A 69 13.39 10.59 12.45
N GLU A 70 12.95 9.88 11.41
CA GLU A 70 13.55 9.93 10.08
C GLU A 70 13.06 11.12 9.24
N TYR A 71 11.75 11.41 9.26
CA TYR A 71 11.12 12.40 8.36
C TYR A 71 10.66 13.67 9.08
N GLY A 72 10.60 13.68 10.42
CA GLY A 72 10.14 14.80 11.22
C GLY A 72 8.63 14.76 11.47
N ALA A 73 7.80 15.15 10.51
CA ALA A 73 6.34 15.21 10.69
C ALA A 73 5.63 13.95 10.17
N VAL A 74 4.77 13.35 11.00
CA VAL A 74 3.95 12.18 10.62
C VAL A 74 2.48 12.45 10.92
N GLU A 75 1.65 12.33 9.87
CA GLU A 75 0.21 12.35 9.95
C GLU A 75 -0.35 10.93 9.85
N THR A 76 -1.37 10.60 10.62
CA THR A 76 -2.03 9.29 10.54
C THR A 76 -3.43 9.42 9.94
N ILE A 77 -3.75 8.52 9.00
CA ILE A 77 -5.05 8.44 8.33
C ILE A 77 -5.69 7.10 8.68
N ALA A 78 -6.79 7.14 9.44
CA ALA A 78 -7.50 5.93 9.85
C ALA A 78 -8.52 5.48 8.80
N ARG A 79 -8.38 4.26 8.29
CA ARG A 79 -9.33 3.61 7.35
C ARG A 79 -9.46 2.12 7.68
N GLY A 80 -10.58 1.52 7.22
CA GLY A 80 -10.80 0.07 7.29
C GLY A 80 -10.34 -0.64 6.01
N SER A 81 -10.27 -1.98 6.06
CA SER A 81 -10.14 -2.88 4.92
C SER A 81 -8.90 -2.70 4.00
N ALA A 82 -8.90 -3.44 2.88
CA ALA A 82 -7.83 -3.47 1.86
C ALA A 82 -7.57 -2.13 1.17
N ILE A 83 -8.51 -1.18 1.22
CA ILE A 83 -8.38 0.13 0.58
C ILE A 83 -7.13 0.91 1.02
N LYS A 84 -6.58 0.63 2.20
CA LYS A 84 -5.39 1.32 2.72
C LYS A 84 -4.17 1.19 1.81
N SER A 85 -3.95 0.01 1.21
CA SER A 85 -2.89 -0.18 0.23
C SER A 85 -3.17 0.57 -1.08
N CYS A 86 -4.44 0.69 -1.47
CA CYS A 86 -4.82 1.48 -2.65
C CYS A 86 -4.62 3.00 -2.41
N LEU A 87 -4.79 3.48 -1.17
CA LEU A 87 -4.50 4.86 -0.79
C LEU A 87 -2.98 5.17 -0.73
N VAL A 88 -2.14 4.13 -0.60
CA VAL A 88 -0.71 4.27 -0.85
C VAL A 88 -0.44 4.30 -2.35
N ALA A 89 -1.13 3.46 -3.13
CA ALA A 89 -1.00 3.40 -4.58
C ALA A 89 -1.37 4.71 -5.29
N ASP A 90 -2.37 5.45 -4.80
CA ASP A 90 -2.81 6.73 -5.39
C ASP A 90 -2.06 7.96 -4.83
N GLY A 91 -1.09 7.76 -3.94
CA GLY A 91 -0.30 8.82 -3.33
C GLY A 91 -1.01 9.61 -2.22
N THR A 92 -2.20 9.18 -1.78
CA THR A 92 -2.89 9.77 -0.62
C THR A 92 -2.08 9.54 0.66
N ALA A 93 -1.44 8.38 0.80
CA ALA A 93 -0.54 8.05 1.90
C ALA A 93 0.79 7.49 1.37
N HIS A 94 1.78 7.39 2.25
CA HIS A 94 3.13 6.93 1.91
C HIS A 94 3.42 5.54 2.47
N PHE A 95 2.85 5.21 3.64
CA PHE A 95 3.07 3.94 4.33
C PHE A 95 1.76 3.37 4.87
N TYR A 96 1.66 2.04 4.82
CA TYR A 96 0.65 1.27 5.53
C TYR A 96 1.32 0.09 6.22
N PRO A 97 1.71 0.23 7.51
CA PRO A 97 2.17 -0.89 8.32
C PRO A 97 1.01 -1.82 8.67
N ARG A 98 1.17 -3.10 8.39
CA ARG A 98 0.28 -4.16 8.83
C ARG A 98 1.06 -5.17 9.66
N LEU A 99 1.21 -4.84 10.95
CA LEU A 99 2.00 -5.58 11.93
C LEU A 99 1.10 -6.47 12.79
N GLY A 100 0.26 -7.26 12.12
CA GLY A 100 -0.68 -8.19 12.68
C GLY A 100 -1.31 -9.08 11.60
N PRO A 101 -2.05 -10.13 11.98
CA PRO A 101 -2.49 -11.16 11.03
C PRO A 101 -3.43 -10.61 9.96
N THR A 102 -3.24 -11.08 8.73
CA THR A 102 -4.13 -10.93 7.58
C THR A 102 -4.06 -12.20 6.74
N MET A 103 -4.98 -12.32 5.79
CA MET A 103 -5.03 -13.45 4.88
C MET A 103 -4.70 -13.01 3.46
N TRP A 104 -4.37 -13.95 2.58
CA TRP A 104 -4.04 -13.66 1.18
C TRP A 104 -5.12 -12.87 0.46
N TRP A 105 -6.40 -13.17 0.71
CA TRP A 105 -7.54 -12.46 0.11
C TRP A 105 -7.72 -11.03 0.62
N ASP A 106 -7.08 -10.66 1.74
CA ASP A 106 -7.07 -9.28 2.24
C ASP A 106 -6.06 -8.40 1.49
N THR A 107 -5.09 -9.01 0.79
CA THR A 107 -3.91 -8.28 0.30
C THR A 107 -3.64 -8.45 -1.19
N ALA A 108 -3.90 -9.61 -1.79
CA ALA A 108 -3.43 -9.94 -3.13
C ALA A 108 -3.89 -8.94 -4.21
N ALA A 109 -5.16 -8.58 -4.23
CA ALA A 109 -5.69 -7.62 -5.19
C ALA A 109 -5.12 -6.21 -4.99
N ALA A 110 -5.04 -5.76 -3.74
CA ALA A 110 -4.52 -4.43 -3.40
C ALA A 110 -3.00 -4.34 -3.61
N GLN A 111 -2.26 -5.43 -3.42
CA GLN A 111 -0.84 -5.51 -3.76
C GLN A 111 -0.62 -5.35 -5.25
N ALA A 112 -1.40 -6.03 -6.09
CA ALA A 112 -1.29 -5.90 -7.54
C ALA A 112 -1.53 -4.44 -7.99
N VAL A 113 -2.51 -3.74 -7.39
CA VAL A 113 -2.74 -2.31 -7.64
C VAL A 113 -1.54 -1.47 -7.19
N LEU A 114 -1.02 -1.70 -5.98
CA LEU A 114 0.11 -0.95 -5.43
C LEU A 114 1.36 -1.13 -6.28
N MET A 115 1.70 -2.37 -6.66
CA MET A 115 2.86 -2.65 -7.50
C MET A 115 2.74 -2.03 -8.88
N ALA A 116 1.55 -2.08 -9.49
CA ALA A 116 1.29 -1.44 -10.77
C ALA A 116 1.40 0.09 -10.71
N ALA A 117 1.18 0.69 -9.52
CA ALA A 117 1.36 2.12 -9.25
C ALA A 117 2.80 2.49 -8.84
N GLY A 118 3.74 1.55 -8.82
CA GLY A 118 5.14 1.78 -8.48
C GLY A 118 5.45 1.71 -6.97
N GLY A 119 4.60 1.06 -6.18
CA GLY A 119 4.88 0.79 -4.76
C GLY A 119 5.20 -0.68 -4.49
N GLU A 120 5.42 -1.01 -3.23
CA GLU A 120 5.77 -2.35 -2.78
C GLU A 120 5.03 -2.76 -1.51
N MET A 121 4.89 -4.09 -1.30
CA MET A 121 4.59 -4.68 0.01
C MET A 121 5.80 -5.48 0.47
N VAL A 122 6.44 -5.01 1.54
CA VAL A 122 7.67 -5.60 2.09
C VAL A 122 7.36 -6.30 3.41
N VAL A 123 7.77 -7.56 3.53
CA VAL A 123 7.66 -8.35 4.77
C VAL A 123 8.60 -7.76 5.82
N THR A 124 8.11 -7.59 7.05
CA THR A 124 8.90 -7.09 8.17
C THR A 124 9.58 -8.24 8.93
N GLY A 125 10.68 -7.94 9.63
CA GLY A 125 11.48 -8.92 10.38
C GLY A 125 12.65 -9.50 9.59
N GLU A 126 13.22 -10.60 10.08
CA GLU A 126 14.47 -11.16 9.57
C GLU A 126 14.35 -11.72 8.13
N SER A 127 13.18 -12.18 7.73
CA SER A 127 12.96 -12.75 6.39
C SER A 127 12.95 -11.70 5.28
N GLY A 128 12.55 -10.46 5.55
CA GLY A 128 12.56 -9.35 4.59
C GLY A 128 11.94 -9.71 3.22
N GLY A 129 12.08 -8.80 2.26
CA GLY A 129 11.69 -9.04 0.85
C GLY A 129 10.22 -8.82 0.55
N ALA A 130 9.83 -9.04 -0.71
CA ALA A 130 8.47 -8.81 -1.18
C ALA A 130 7.47 -9.82 -0.58
N LEU A 131 6.27 -9.35 -0.25
CA LEU A 131 5.17 -10.23 0.14
C LEU A 131 4.79 -11.15 -1.02
N ARG A 132 4.72 -12.47 -0.76
CA ARG A 132 4.44 -13.51 -1.75
C ARG A 132 3.28 -14.41 -1.31
N TYR A 133 2.65 -15.07 -2.30
CA TYR A 133 1.50 -15.96 -2.13
C TYR A 133 1.82 -17.41 -2.60
N ASP A 134 3.05 -17.85 -2.36
CA ASP A 134 3.62 -19.12 -2.82
C ASP A 134 3.89 -20.12 -1.67
N ARG A 135 3.19 -19.96 -0.54
CA ARG A 135 3.36 -20.79 0.67
C ARG A 135 2.14 -21.66 0.92
N ASP A 136 2.32 -22.71 1.68
CA ASP A 136 1.22 -23.63 2.05
C ASP A 136 0.23 -23.05 3.06
N VAL A 137 0.54 -21.89 3.62
CA VAL A 137 -0.33 -21.20 4.59
C VAL A 137 -0.95 -19.93 3.97
N LEU A 138 -2.24 -19.75 4.15
CA LEU A 138 -2.99 -18.63 3.57
C LEU A 138 -2.87 -17.32 4.38
N SER A 139 -2.22 -17.37 5.55
CA SER A 139 -1.95 -16.17 6.36
C SER A 139 -0.71 -15.42 5.87
N ASN A 140 -0.77 -14.11 5.90
CA ASN A 140 0.36 -13.25 5.61
C ASN A 140 1.26 -13.06 6.84
N PRO A 141 2.57 -12.92 6.66
CA PRO A 141 3.44 -12.32 7.67
C PRO A 141 3.09 -10.83 7.85
N SER A 142 3.64 -10.22 8.87
CA SER A 142 3.61 -8.75 9.01
C SER A 142 4.33 -8.09 7.84
N PHE A 143 3.77 -7.00 7.32
CA PHE A 143 4.33 -6.27 6.18
C PHE A 143 4.10 -4.77 6.28
N VAL A 144 4.79 -4.02 5.44
CA VAL A 144 4.53 -2.61 5.17
C VAL A 144 4.25 -2.44 3.68
N ALA A 145 3.11 -1.84 3.34
CA ALA A 145 2.87 -1.31 2.01
C ALA A 145 3.45 0.11 1.95
N LEU A 146 4.25 0.42 0.94
CA LEU A 146 4.98 1.67 0.85
C LEU A 146 5.12 2.17 -0.59
N PHE A 147 5.32 3.48 -0.74
CA PHE A 147 5.78 4.06 -1.97
C PHE A 147 7.24 3.66 -2.22
N THR A 148 7.65 3.56 -3.46
CA THR A 148 9.06 3.35 -3.81
C THR A 148 9.60 4.60 -4.47
N PRO A 149 10.69 5.20 -3.96
CA PRO A 149 11.33 6.34 -4.62
C PRO A 149 11.78 5.95 -6.03
N ALA A 150 11.55 6.81 -7.01
CA ALA A 150 11.88 6.55 -8.42
C ALA A 150 13.36 6.19 -8.69
N ALA A 151 14.26 6.50 -7.74
CA ALA A 151 15.69 6.23 -7.82
C ALA A 151 16.10 4.78 -7.47
N THR A 152 15.18 3.93 -7.03
CA THR A 152 15.49 2.53 -6.62
C THR A 152 15.07 1.49 -7.65
N PHE A 153 14.54 1.88 -8.81
CA PHE A 153 14.35 0.94 -9.91
C PHE A 153 15.65 0.85 -10.72
N PRO A 154 16.37 -0.29 -10.70
CA PRO A 154 17.41 -0.52 -11.67
C PRO A 154 16.78 -0.56 -13.06
N SER A 155 17.34 0.21 -13.98
CA SER A 155 17.05 0.23 -15.41
C SER A 155 17.22 -1.14 -16.05
#